data_f5e3df3ee382b28b679334b463b619bf
#
_entry.id   f5e3df3ee382b28b679334b463b619bf
#
_cell.length_a   1.000
_cell.length_b   1.000
_cell.length_c   1.000
_cell.angle_alpha   90.00
_cell.angle_beta   90.00
_cell.angle_gamma   90.00
#
_symmetry.space_group_name_H-M   'P 1'
#
loop_
_entity.id
_entity.type
_entity.pdbx_description
1 polymer ?
#
loop_
_entity_poly.entity_id
_entity_poly.type
_entity_poly.pdbx_seq_one_letter_code
_entity_poly.pdbx_strand_id
1 'polypeptide(L)'
;MNTHSDSGLDPHGIEIYLKPEVISMLFLGFSAGLPFPLVFATLTAWLASVEIGITEISMFAWVGGVYAIKFMWAPIVDKLSLPFLSRSLGRRRAWMLCTQFAVLLGLLAISAINPLENLSLFAVLSVFIAFASATQDIAIDAYRIEIINNRFQGAMAAAYQLGYRLAVLIAGGGTLYIAAFNTWNFAYKVMAFFMLVGVITTLLIREPNLQSRKQRSTATWFREAVVEPFSEFFFRNGYWSIVLLLMIGLYRVSDLILGIVANPFFLDVGFQLTEIASTTQVFGIGVTILGAFIGGLTVVKYGIGRPLILGSILLVVTNLFYILLIGSGPDIRYLILTISVDNFALGFSGSVFIAFLSSLTSRNYTATQYALFSSLMTLPGKAMSGFSGQFIEAIGWYNFFLYAALAGVPAIIFTLIVVRRGWQEQ
;
A
#
# COMPACT_ATOMS: atom_id res chain seq x y z
N MET A 1 44.84 7.28 26.05
CA MET A 1 44.07 8.32 26.74
C MET A 1 43.78 9.40 25.69
N ASN A 2 42.62 9.39 25.09
CA ASN A 2 42.01 10.53 24.41
C ASN A 2 40.54 10.16 24.28
N THR A 3 39.79 10.47 25.30
CA THR A 3 38.32 10.43 25.33
C THR A 3 37.83 11.66 24.62
N HIS A 4 37.44 11.53 23.35
CA HIS A 4 36.54 12.47 22.74
C HIS A 4 35.13 12.23 23.33
N SER A 5 34.85 13.00 24.38
CA SER A 5 33.48 13.20 24.87
C SER A 5 32.67 13.91 23.78
N ASP A 6 31.88 13.14 23.08
CA ASP A 6 30.83 13.65 22.19
C ASP A 6 29.69 14.19 23.07
N SER A 7 29.90 15.41 23.62
CA SER A 7 28.87 16.17 24.35
C SER A 7 27.93 16.87 23.36
N GLY A 8 27.38 16.09 22.40
CA GLY A 8 26.27 16.53 21.62
C GLY A 8 24.97 16.35 22.40
N LEU A 9 24.37 17.45 22.82
CA LEU A 9 23.02 17.51 23.38
C LEU A 9 22.10 16.60 22.61
N ASP A 10 21.52 15.61 23.28
CA ASP A 10 20.52 14.73 22.71
C ASP A 10 19.34 15.60 22.24
N PRO A 11 19.02 15.65 20.94
CA PRO A 11 17.90 16.43 20.47
C PRO A 11 16.61 15.77 20.98
N HIS A 12 16.01 16.37 21.99
CA HIS A 12 14.72 15.98 22.52
C HIS A 12 13.62 16.77 21.82
N GLY A 13 12.63 16.06 21.26
CA GLY A 13 11.46 16.70 20.65
C GLY A 13 11.51 16.92 19.13
N ILE A 14 10.99 18.06 18.65
CA ILE A 14 10.79 18.38 17.22
C ILE A 14 12.11 18.46 16.42
N GLU A 15 13.23 18.74 17.08
CA GLU A 15 14.55 18.83 16.44
C GLU A 15 15.00 17.54 15.74
N ILE A 16 14.48 16.39 16.16
CA ILE A 16 14.73 15.10 15.48
C ILE A 16 14.27 15.14 14.04
N TYR A 17 13.14 15.81 13.76
CA TYR A 17 12.56 15.90 12.41
C TYR A 17 13.34 16.85 11.50
N LEU A 18 14.25 17.67 12.04
CA LEU A 18 15.12 18.55 11.27
C LEU A 18 16.42 17.88 10.80
N LYS A 19 16.67 16.64 11.24
CA LYS A 19 17.84 15.89 10.75
C LYS A 19 17.74 15.63 9.23
N PRO A 20 18.84 15.84 8.47
CA PRO A 20 18.84 15.64 7.01
C PRO A 20 18.37 14.25 6.59
N GLU A 21 18.70 13.20 7.37
CA GLU A 21 18.29 11.82 7.13
C GLU A 21 16.77 11.66 7.28
N VAL A 22 16.16 12.32 8.28
CA VAL A 22 14.71 12.28 8.51
C VAL A 22 13.96 13.08 7.44
N ILE A 23 14.47 14.28 7.10
CA ILE A 23 13.89 15.10 6.02
C ILE A 23 13.95 14.35 4.68
N SER A 24 15.06 13.68 4.39
CA SER A 24 15.20 12.90 3.16
C SER A 24 14.16 11.78 3.06
N MET A 25 13.74 11.19 4.19
CA MET A 25 12.70 10.18 4.19
C MET A 25 11.32 10.70 3.79
N LEU A 26 11.02 11.99 4.04
CA LEU A 26 9.80 12.61 3.52
C LEU A 26 9.76 12.56 1.99
N PHE A 27 10.85 12.97 1.34
CA PHE A 27 10.94 13.01 -0.13
C PHE A 27 11.08 11.60 -0.75
N LEU A 28 11.79 10.69 -0.10
CA LEU A 28 11.84 9.29 -0.51
C LEU A 28 10.48 8.60 -0.35
N GLY A 29 9.75 8.89 0.73
CA GLY A 29 8.38 8.43 0.94
C GLY A 29 7.44 8.97 -0.14
N PHE A 30 7.61 10.24 -0.53
CA PHE A 30 6.87 10.83 -1.65
C PHE A 30 7.13 10.06 -2.96
N SER A 31 8.38 9.79 -3.27
CA SER A 31 8.77 9.01 -4.45
C SER A 31 8.20 7.58 -4.43
N ALA A 32 8.14 6.95 -3.26
CA ALA A 32 7.57 5.60 -3.09
C ALA A 32 6.05 5.57 -3.25
N GLY A 33 5.35 6.58 -2.73
CA GLY A 33 3.89 6.64 -2.77
C GLY A 33 3.32 7.06 -4.12
N LEU A 34 4.09 7.79 -4.95
CA LEU A 34 3.62 8.37 -6.19
C LEU A 34 3.12 7.33 -7.23
N PRO A 35 3.83 6.21 -7.50
CA PRO A 35 3.41 5.26 -8.52
C PRO A 35 2.14 4.48 -8.15
N PHE A 36 1.86 4.32 -6.85
CA PHE A 36 0.81 3.43 -6.38
C PHE A 36 -0.59 3.79 -6.92
N PRO A 37 -1.12 5.03 -6.77
CA PRO A 37 -2.40 5.38 -7.38
C PRO A 37 -2.37 5.29 -8.90
N LEU A 38 -1.24 5.61 -9.54
CA LEU A 38 -1.08 5.66 -10.99
C LEU A 38 -1.11 4.29 -11.68
N VAL A 39 -0.96 3.20 -10.94
CA VAL A 39 -1.13 1.82 -11.45
C VAL A 39 -2.37 1.13 -10.88
N PHE A 40 -3.17 1.84 -10.07
CA PHE A 40 -4.41 1.35 -9.48
C PHE A 40 -5.58 2.32 -9.70
N ALA A 41 -6.03 3.00 -8.66
CA ALA A 41 -7.26 3.78 -8.65
C ALA A 41 -7.33 4.86 -9.74
N THR A 42 -6.23 5.57 -9.99
CA THR A 42 -6.17 6.60 -11.04
C THR A 42 -6.15 5.97 -12.44
N LEU A 43 -5.45 4.84 -12.58
CA LEU A 43 -5.41 4.09 -13.83
C LEU A 43 -6.80 3.55 -14.20
N THR A 44 -7.52 2.97 -13.24
CA THR A 44 -8.86 2.44 -13.50
C THR A 44 -9.86 3.54 -13.85
N ALA A 45 -9.70 4.75 -13.25
CA ALA A 45 -10.48 5.91 -13.65
C ALA A 45 -10.18 6.34 -15.09
N TRP A 46 -8.90 6.34 -15.52
CA TRP A 46 -8.54 6.60 -16.91
C TRP A 46 -9.18 5.59 -17.87
N LEU A 47 -9.01 4.30 -17.61
CA LEU A 47 -9.56 3.24 -18.46
C LEU A 47 -11.08 3.32 -18.56
N ALA A 48 -11.77 3.59 -17.44
CA ALA A 48 -13.23 3.76 -17.42
C ALA A 48 -13.69 5.01 -18.21
N SER A 49 -12.94 6.13 -18.13
CA SER A 49 -13.28 7.37 -18.84
C SER A 49 -13.11 7.29 -20.35
N VAL A 50 -12.42 6.27 -20.86
CA VAL A 50 -12.29 5.96 -22.28
C VAL A 50 -13.08 4.71 -22.67
N GLU A 51 -14.05 4.31 -21.85
CA GLU A 51 -15.01 3.24 -22.11
C GLU A 51 -14.41 1.84 -22.30
N ILE A 52 -13.24 1.57 -21.67
CA ILE A 52 -12.73 0.19 -21.55
C ILE A 52 -13.70 -0.61 -20.67
N GLY A 53 -13.96 -1.86 -21.04
CA GLY A 53 -14.87 -2.75 -20.34
C GLY A 53 -14.46 -3.00 -18.88
N ILE A 54 -15.44 -3.15 -17.99
CA ILE A 54 -15.19 -3.31 -16.55
C ILE A 54 -14.42 -4.61 -16.23
N THR A 55 -14.61 -5.64 -17.07
CA THR A 55 -13.85 -6.90 -16.96
C THR A 55 -12.37 -6.67 -17.16
N GLU A 56 -11.99 -5.98 -18.25
CA GLU A 56 -10.59 -5.64 -18.53
C GLU A 56 -10.00 -4.75 -17.44
N ILE A 57 -10.76 -3.73 -16.98
CA ILE A 57 -10.32 -2.84 -15.91
C ILE A 57 -10.02 -3.62 -14.63
N SER A 58 -10.90 -4.56 -14.26
CA SER A 58 -10.72 -5.32 -13.00
C SER A 58 -9.47 -6.20 -13.02
N MET A 59 -9.04 -6.70 -14.20
CA MET A 59 -7.82 -7.49 -14.33
C MET A 59 -6.55 -6.72 -13.94
N PHE A 60 -6.56 -5.38 -14.02
CA PHE A 60 -5.46 -4.55 -13.53
C PHE A 60 -5.24 -4.66 -12.01
N ALA A 61 -6.20 -5.21 -11.26
CA ALA A 61 -5.98 -5.56 -9.85
C ALA A 61 -4.78 -6.50 -9.65
N TRP A 62 -4.52 -7.38 -10.64
CA TRP A 62 -3.39 -8.33 -10.57
C TRP A 62 -2.03 -7.66 -10.65
N VAL A 63 -1.93 -6.43 -11.17
CA VAL A 63 -0.73 -5.59 -11.07
C VAL A 63 -0.31 -5.43 -9.61
N GLY A 64 -1.29 -5.39 -8.70
CA GLY A 64 -1.06 -5.36 -7.25
C GLY A 64 -0.42 -6.61 -6.67
N GLY A 65 -0.51 -7.75 -7.35
CA GLY A 65 0.19 -8.99 -6.98
C GLY A 65 1.71 -8.81 -6.94
N VAL A 66 2.27 -7.96 -7.81
CA VAL A 66 3.69 -7.66 -7.85
C VAL A 66 4.19 -7.12 -6.50
N TYR A 67 3.45 -6.19 -5.89
CA TYR A 67 3.81 -5.66 -4.57
C TYR A 67 3.71 -6.71 -3.46
N ALA A 68 2.79 -7.65 -3.57
CA ALA A 68 2.61 -8.69 -2.57
C ALA A 68 3.72 -9.76 -2.60
N ILE A 69 4.33 -9.99 -3.76
CA ILE A 69 5.39 -10.99 -3.93
C ILE A 69 6.80 -10.40 -3.94
N LYS A 70 6.96 -9.09 -3.67
CA LYS A 70 8.27 -8.39 -3.70
C LYS A 70 9.34 -9.02 -2.81
N PHE A 71 8.95 -9.76 -1.77
CA PHE A 71 9.86 -10.51 -0.92
C PHE A 71 10.69 -11.56 -1.68
N MET A 72 10.20 -12.07 -2.82
CA MET A 72 10.90 -13.08 -3.62
C MET A 72 12.20 -12.56 -4.24
N TRP A 73 12.26 -11.28 -4.62
CA TRP A 73 13.47 -10.67 -5.22
C TRP A 73 14.17 -9.66 -4.31
N ALA A 74 13.65 -9.38 -3.13
CA ALA A 74 14.33 -8.54 -2.15
C ALA A 74 15.79 -8.97 -1.88
N PRO A 75 16.14 -10.27 -1.80
CA PRO A 75 17.52 -10.71 -1.66
C PRO A 75 18.44 -10.29 -2.81
N ILE A 76 17.91 -10.16 -4.02
CA ILE A 76 18.68 -9.69 -5.19
C ILE A 76 19.08 -8.24 -4.98
N VAL A 77 18.12 -7.39 -4.57
CA VAL A 77 18.34 -5.96 -4.26
C VAL A 77 19.34 -5.81 -3.10
N ASP A 78 19.28 -6.72 -2.12
CA ASP A 78 20.17 -6.69 -0.96
C ASP A 78 21.62 -7.08 -1.26
N LYS A 79 21.86 -7.99 -2.22
CA LYS A 79 23.18 -8.56 -2.47
C LYS A 79 23.82 -8.04 -3.76
N LEU A 80 23.02 -7.79 -4.79
CA LEU A 80 23.54 -7.42 -6.09
C LEU A 80 23.93 -5.94 -6.12
N SER A 81 25.18 -5.68 -6.47
CA SER A 81 25.68 -4.34 -6.80
C SER A 81 25.49 -4.08 -8.29
N LEU A 82 24.77 -3.01 -8.63
CA LEU A 82 24.57 -2.63 -10.03
C LEU A 82 25.90 -2.19 -10.67
N PRO A 83 26.29 -2.75 -11.83
CA PRO A 83 27.52 -2.37 -12.52
C PRO A 83 27.56 -0.86 -12.76
N PHE A 84 28.72 -0.24 -12.66
CA PHE A 84 28.98 1.20 -12.83
C PHE A 84 28.30 2.10 -11.78
N LEU A 85 26.97 2.02 -11.55
CA LEU A 85 26.25 2.89 -10.62
C LEU A 85 26.66 2.68 -9.16
N SER A 86 26.80 1.42 -8.73
CA SER A 86 27.14 1.14 -7.32
C SER A 86 28.58 1.55 -6.96
N ARG A 87 29.47 1.68 -7.95
CA ARG A 87 30.85 2.14 -7.71
C ARG A 87 30.92 3.63 -7.36
N SER A 88 30.03 4.43 -7.97
CA SER A 88 30.03 5.90 -7.79
C SER A 88 29.04 6.35 -6.71
N LEU A 89 27.90 5.70 -6.59
CA LEU A 89 26.80 6.13 -5.71
C LEU A 89 26.64 5.27 -4.45
N GLY A 90 27.23 4.08 -4.43
CA GLY A 90 26.94 3.06 -3.44
C GLY A 90 25.76 2.16 -3.86
N ARG A 91 25.52 1.07 -3.10
CA ARG A 91 24.56 0.04 -3.49
C ARG A 91 23.11 0.51 -3.35
N ARG A 92 22.74 1.09 -2.22
CA ARG A 92 21.34 1.51 -1.96
C ARG A 92 20.91 2.63 -2.88
N ARG A 93 21.73 3.65 -3.01
CA ARG A 93 21.45 4.80 -3.90
C ARG A 93 21.39 4.36 -5.37
N ALA A 94 22.23 3.45 -5.79
CA ALA A 94 22.20 2.93 -7.16
C ALA A 94 20.89 2.21 -7.48
N TRP A 95 20.38 1.35 -6.58
CA TRP A 95 19.10 0.69 -6.75
C TRP A 95 17.93 1.69 -6.74
N MET A 96 17.91 2.63 -5.78
CA MET A 96 16.87 3.68 -5.74
C MET A 96 16.85 4.48 -7.04
N LEU A 97 18.01 4.95 -7.50
CA LEU A 97 18.10 5.76 -8.71
C LEU A 97 17.64 5.00 -9.96
N CYS A 98 18.09 3.75 -10.11
CA CYS A 98 17.71 2.90 -11.24
C CYS A 98 16.20 2.68 -11.28
N THR A 99 15.59 2.36 -10.14
CA THR A 99 14.15 2.11 -10.06
C THR A 99 13.31 3.37 -10.20
N GLN A 100 13.76 4.52 -9.68
CA GLN A 100 13.13 5.83 -9.87
C GLN A 100 13.11 6.24 -11.35
N PHE A 101 14.21 6.05 -12.07
CA PHE A 101 14.24 6.26 -13.51
C PHE A 101 13.35 5.27 -14.27
N ALA A 102 13.32 4.00 -13.83
CA ALA A 102 12.43 3.02 -14.44
C ALA A 102 10.94 3.41 -14.27
N VAL A 103 10.54 3.87 -13.08
CA VAL A 103 9.18 4.38 -12.86
C VAL A 103 8.91 5.63 -13.71
N LEU A 104 9.82 6.60 -13.71
CA LEU A 104 9.70 7.83 -14.51
C LEU A 104 9.51 7.50 -16.00
N LEU A 105 10.38 6.68 -16.57
CA LEU A 105 10.31 6.27 -17.97
C LEU A 105 9.06 5.44 -18.27
N GLY A 106 8.66 4.55 -17.34
CA GLY A 106 7.42 3.79 -17.44
C GLY A 106 6.19 4.68 -17.47
N LEU A 107 6.13 5.71 -16.62
CA LEU A 107 5.03 6.69 -16.62
C LEU A 107 5.02 7.56 -17.88
N LEU A 108 6.18 7.95 -18.41
CA LEU A 108 6.27 8.63 -19.71
C LEU A 108 5.82 7.72 -20.85
N ALA A 109 6.21 6.46 -20.84
CA ALA A 109 5.82 5.50 -21.86
C ALA A 109 4.31 5.26 -21.85
N ILE A 110 3.71 5.00 -20.67
CA ILE A 110 2.26 4.79 -20.57
C ILE A 110 1.48 6.05 -20.96
N SER A 111 2.02 7.25 -20.70
CA SER A 111 1.43 8.52 -21.10
C SER A 111 1.43 8.76 -22.61
N ALA A 112 2.21 8.02 -23.37
CA ALA A 112 2.29 8.15 -24.83
C ALA A 112 1.39 7.14 -25.58
N ILE A 113 0.73 6.21 -24.85
CA ILE A 113 -0.07 5.14 -25.43
C ILE A 113 -1.56 5.46 -25.28
N ASN A 114 -2.32 5.17 -26.33
CA ASN A 114 -3.77 5.15 -26.26
C ASN A 114 -4.23 3.75 -25.77
N PRO A 115 -4.88 3.63 -24.60
CA PRO A 115 -5.30 2.34 -24.08
C PRO A 115 -6.33 1.63 -24.98
N LEU A 116 -7.13 2.37 -25.77
CA LEU A 116 -8.08 1.79 -26.74
C LEU A 116 -7.38 1.06 -27.89
N GLU A 117 -6.19 1.52 -28.29
CA GLU A 117 -5.45 0.92 -29.40
C GLU A 117 -4.58 -0.25 -28.95
N ASN A 118 -4.02 -0.18 -27.76
CA ASN A 118 -3.07 -1.21 -27.28
C ASN A 118 -3.13 -1.43 -25.76
N LEU A 119 -4.25 -2.02 -25.32
CA LEU A 119 -4.48 -2.32 -23.90
C LEU A 119 -3.44 -3.31 -23.33
N SER A 120 -2.97 -4.26 -24.16
CA SER A 120 -1.96 -5.24 -23.73
C SER A 120 -0.62 -4.57 -23.39
N LEU A 121 -0.14 -3.62 -24.21
CA LEU A 121 1.08 -2.88 -23.92
C LEU A 121 0.89 -1.97 -22.70
N PHE A 122 -0.30 -1.38 -22.53
CA PHE A 122 -0.67 -0.59 -21.38
C PHE A 122 -0.59 -1.43 -20.08
N ALA A 123 -1.07 -2.67 -20.12
CA ALA A 123 -0.98 -3.61 -19.00
C ALA A 123 0.47 -4.01 -18.69
N VAL A 124 1.27 -4.32 -19.71
CA VAL A 124 2.70 -4.65 -19.53
C VAL A 124 3.47 -3.49 -18.88
N LEU A 125 3.23 -2.26 -19.32
CA LEU A 125 3.85 -1.07 -18.71
C LEU A 125 3.38 -0.85 -17.27
N SER A 126 2.11 -1.12 -16.96
CA SER A 126 1.60 -1.05 -15.59
C SER A 126 2.29 -2.05 -14.66
N VAL A 127 2.50 -3.29 -15.12
CA VAL A 127 3.28 -4.32 -14.39
C VAL A 127 4.75 -3.89 -14.23
N PHE A 128 5.35 -3.32 -15.28
CA PHE A 128 6.73 -2.81 -15.23
C PHE A 128 6.88 -1.68 -14.20
N ILE A 129 5.95 -0.71 -14.19
CA ILE A 129 5.95 0.39 -13.22
C ILE A 129 5.77 -0.17 -11.80
N ALA A 130 4.84 -1.11 -11.61
CA ALA A 130 4.61 -1.74 -10.31
C ALA A 130 5.83 -2.51 -9.81
N PHE A 131 6.52 -3.24 -10.69
CA PHE A 131 7.76 -3.95 -10.36
C PHE A 131 8.90 -3.00 -9.98
N ALA A 132 9.09 -1.93 -10.76
CA ALA A 132 10.09 -0.90 -10.47
C ALA A 132 9.79 -0.19 -9.14
N SER A 133 8.53 0.16 -8.89
CA SER A 133 8.08 0.77 -7.64
C SER A 133 8.26 -0.15 -6.44
N ALA A 134 7.84 -1.42 -6.54
CA ALA A 134 8.04 -2.40 -5.46
C ALA A 134 9.53 -2.64 -5.16
N THR A 135 10.39 -2.59 -6.19
CA THR A 135 11.85 -2.70 -6.04
C THR A 135 12.43 -1.44 -5.40
N GLN A 136 11.92 -0.26 -5.75
CA GLN A 136 12.26 1.01 -5.10
C GLN A 136 11.94 0.95 -3.59
N ASP A 137 10.74 0.45 -3.21
CA ASP A 137 10.36 0.29 -1.81
C ASP A 137 11.37 -0.55 -1.02
N ILE A 138 11.81 -1.70 -1.59
CA ILE A 138 12.83 -2.55 -0.96
C ILE A 138 14.11 -1.76 -0.69
N ALA A 139 14.58 -0.98 -1.69
CA ALA A 139 15.81 -0.22 -1.57
C ALA A 139 15.71 0.92 -0.54
N ILE A 140 14.56 1.63 -0.50
CA ILE A 140 14.30 2.72 0.45
C ILE A 140 14.15 2.18 1.87
N ASP A 141 13.43 1.07 2.07
CA ASP A 141 13.27 0.45 3.39
C ASP A 141 14.61 0.00 3.95
N ALA A 142 15.46 -0.62 3.12
CA ALA A 142 16.80 -1.02 3.53
C ALA A 142 17.68 0.21 3.85
N TYR A 143 17.65 1.25 3.02
CA TYR A 143 18.35 2.52 3.27
C TYR A 143 17.93 3.12 4.62
N ARG A 144 16.62 3.21 4.90
CA ARG A 144 16.07 3.74 6.15
C ARG A 144 16.63 3.04 7.38
N ILE A 145 16.72 1.71 7.33
CA ILE A 145 17.23 0.90 8.46
C ILE A 145 18.75 1.09 8.64
N GLU A 146 19.49 1.24 7.55
CA GLU A 146 20.95 1.23 7.54
C GLU A 146 21.59 2.61 7.81
N ILE A 147 20.88 3.71 7.52
CA ILE A 147 21.50 5.07 7.52
C ILE A 147 21.62 5.68 8.92
N ILE A 148 20.78 5.29 9.86
CA ILE A 148 20.71 5.93 11.18
C ILE A 148 20.44 4.91 12.31
N ASN A 149 20.80 5.27 13.53
CA ASN A 149 20.60 4.44 14.72
C ASN A 149 19.12 4.12 14.98
N ASN A 150 18.86 2.96 15.59
CA ASN A 150 17.51 2.44 15.86
C ASN A 150 16.60 3.43 16.62
N ARG A 151 17.15 4.28 17.49
CA ARG A 151 16.39 5.27 18.26
C ARG A 151 15.64 6.30 17.39
N PHE A 152 16.09 6.56 16.16
CA PHE A 152 15.48 7.50 15.22
C PHE A 152 14.53 6.85 14.20
N GLN A 153 14.41 5.52 14.21
CA GLN A 153 13.61 4.80 13.22
C GLN A 153 12.12 5.20 13.25
N GLY A 154 11.59 5.57 14.43
CA GLY A 154 10.22 6.09 14.55
C GLY A 154 10.01 7.40 13.77
N ALA A 155 10.94 8.35 13.91
CA ALA A 155 10.88 9.62 13.17
C ALA A 155 11.07 9.42 11.65
N MET A 156 11.99 8.52 11.27
CA MET A 156 12.21 8.14 9.87
C MET A 156 10.95 7.53 9.25
N ALA A 157 10.28 6.62 9.96
CA ALA A 157 9.04 6.00 9.50
C ALA A 157 7.89 7.02 9.41
N ALA A 158 7.77 7.93 10.38
CA ALA A 158 6.74 8.98 10.36
C ALA A 158 6.94 9.94 9.17
N ALA A 159 8.17 10.39 8.93
CA ALA A 159 8.48 11.25 7.78
C ALA A 159 8.23 10.55 6.44
N TYR A 160 8.63 9.27 6.32
CA TYR A 160 8.32 8.44 5.14
C TYR A 160 6.83 8.34 4.89
N GLN A 161 6.04 8.01 5.92
CA GLN A 161 4.59 7.88 5.80
C GLN A 161 3.91 9.18 5.42
N LEU A 162 4.36 10.32 5.98
CA LEU A 162 3.84 11.62 5.59
C LEU A 162 4.11 11.90 4.10
N GLY A 163 5.33 11.69 3.63
CA GLY A 163 5.70 11.84 2.23
C GLY A 163 4.87 10.93 1.31
N TYR A 164 4.71 9.66 1.71
CA TYR A 164 3.90 8.69 0.99
C TYR A 164 2.43 9.16 0.85
N ARG A 165 1.82 9.67 1.94
CA ARG A 165 0.44 10.18 1.92
C ARG A 165 0.28 11.41 1.05
N LEU A 166 1.25 12.34 1.07
CA LEU A 166 1.25 13.51 0.18
C LEU A 166 1.34 13.08 -1.29
N ALA A 167 2.16 12.08 -1.60
CA ALA A 167 2.27 11.55 -2.95
C ALA A 167 0.97 10.89 -3.43
N VAL A 168 0.32 10.09 -2.57
CA VAL A 168 -0.97 9.47 -2.89
C VAL A 168 -2.05 10.52 -3.15
N LEU A 169 -2.06 11.63 -2.40
CA LEU A 169 -2.98 12.74 -2.62
C LEU A 169 -2.73 13.41 -3.99
N ILE A 170 -1.47 13.68 -4.31
CA ILE A 170 -1.08 14.35 -5.58
C ILE A 170 -1.28 13.40 -6.77
N ALA A 171 -0.84 12.15 -6.67
CA ALA A 171 -0.95 11.18 -7.76
C ALA A 171 -2.38 10.65 -7.95
N GLY A 172 -3.18 10.62 -6.88
CA GLY A 172 -4.61 10.29 -6.96
C GLY A 172 -5.41 11.52 -7.39
N GLY A 173 -5.69 12.42 -6.45
CA GLY A 173 -6.54 13.59 -6.67
C GLY A 173 -5.99 14.56 -7.72
N GLY A 174 -4.70 14.90 -7.65
CA GLY A 174 -4.06 15.83 -8.59
C GLY A 174 -4.14 15.35 -10.04
N THR A 175 -3.90 14.05 -10.28
CA THR A 175 -4.01 13.47 -11.62
C THR A 175 -5.44 13.56 -12.17
N LEU A 176 -6.45 13.25 -11.35
CA LEU A 176 -7.86 13.36 -11.73
C LEU A 176 -8.23 14.82 -12.08
N TYR A 177 -7.77 15.80 -11.27
CA TYR A 177 -8.00 17.21 -11.58
C TYR A 177 -7.33 17.63 -12.89
N ILE A 178 -6.07 17.25 -13.09
CA ILE A 178 -5.36 17.59 -14.33
C ILE A 178 -6.07 16.94 -15.52
N ALA A 179 -6.50 15.70 -15.43
CA ALA A 179 -7.19 14.99 -16.48
C ALA A 179 -8.58 15.59 -16.80
N ALA A 180 -9.29 16.12 -15.80
CA ALA A 180 -10.58 16.77 -16.00
C ALA A 180 -10.51 18.07 -16.83
N PHE A 181 -9.40 18.82 -16.73
CA PHE A 181 -9.22 20.08 -17.46
C PHE A 181 -8.27 19.97 -18.65
N ASN A 182 -7.58 18.84 -18.80
CA ASN A 182 -6.62 18.57 -19.87
C ASN A 182 -6.84 17.13 -20.39
N THR A 183 -5.76 16.41 -20.65
CA THR A 183 -5.78 15.02 -21.09
C THR A 183 -5.12 14.11 -20.08
N TRP A 184 -5.52 12.84 -20.05
CA TRP A 184 -4.86 11.82 -19.23
C TRP A 184 -3.37 11.68 -19.53
N ASN A 185 -3.00 11.75 -20.83
CA ASN A 185 -1.63 11.71 -21.30
C ASN A 185 -0.81 12.84 -20.68
N PHE A 186 -1.36 14.07 -20.62
CA PHE A 186 -0.69 15.20 -19.98
C PHE A 186 -0.59 15.01 -18.47
N ALA A 187 -1.66 14.54 -17.81
CA ALA A 187 -1.66 14.29 -16.38
C ALA A 187 -0.56 13.29 -15.98
N TYR A 188 -0.43 12.17 -16.69
CA TYR A 188 0.61 11.17 -16.43
C TYR A 188 2.03 11.70 -16.72
N LYS A 189 2.21 12.54 -17.74
CA LYS A 189 3.51 13.24 -17.97
C LYS A 189 3.88 14.11 -16.78
N VAL A 190 2.94 14.88 -16.24
CA VAL A 190 3.18 15.71 -15.06
C VAL A 190 3.57 14.83 -13.86
N MET A 191 2.87 13.71 -13.63
CA MET A 191 3.22 12.77 -12.56
C MET A 191 4.59 12.12 -12.77
N ALA A 192 4.98 11.82 -14.00
CA ALA A 192 6.32 11.33 -14.32
C ALA A 192 7.40 12.33 -13.86
N PHE A 193 7.21 13.63 -14.08
CA PHE A 193 8.14 14.66 -13.61
C PHE A 193 8.20 14.78 -12.09
N PHE A 194 7.12 14.49 -11.35
CA PHE A 194 7.16 14.43 -9.89
C PHE A 194 8.09 13.32 -9.36
N MET A 195 8.40 12.28 -10.13
CA MET A 195 9.44 11.30 -9.77
C MET A 195 10.83 11.91 -9.61
N LEU A 196 11.10 13.06 -10.25
CA LEU A 196 12.37 13.78 -10.08
C LEU A 196 12.62 14.18 -8.63
N VAL A 197 11.60 14.35 -7.81
CA VAL A 197 11.74 14.56 -6.37
C VAL A 197 12.56 13.45 -5.73
N GLY A 198 12.23 12.18 -6.04
CA GLY A 198 12.98 11.03 -5.56
C GLY A 198 14.40 10.96 -6.14
N VAL A 199 14.54 11.20 -7.46
CA VAL A 199 15.84 11.20 -8.16
C VAL A 199 16.78 12.23 -7.53
N ILE A 200 16.34 13.46 -7.39
CA ILE A 200 17.12 14.56 -6.79
C ILE A 200 17.48 14.21 -5.35
N THR A 201 16.53 13.73 -4.57
CA THR A 201 16.78 13.31 -3.17
C THR A 201 17.84 12.22 -3.11
N THR A 202 17.73 11.18 -3.95
CA THR A 202 18.69 10.07 -4.00
C THR A 202 20.09 10.53 -4.39
N LEU A 203 20.22 11.55 -5.22
CA LEU A 203 21.53 12.14 -5.58
C LEU A 203 22.14 12.96 -4.44
N LEU A 204 21.32 13.59 -3.60
CA LEU A 204 21.78 14.47 -2.51
C LEU A 204 22.10 13.72 -1.22
N ILE A 205 21.43 12.60 -0.95
CA ILE A 205 21.65 11.82 0.29
C ILE A 205 22.97 11.07 0.26
N ARG A 206 23.44 10.66 1.45
CA ARG A 206 24.67 9.87 1.61
C ARG A 206 24.35 8.39 1.56
N GLU A 207 25.28 7.59 1.02
CA GLU A 207 25.20 6.13 1.10
C GLU A 207 25.47 5.67 2.54
N PRO A 208 24.69 4.69 3.07
CA PRO A 208 24.96 4.10 4.37
C PRO A 208 26.33 3.44 4.42
N ASN A 209 27.13 3.72 5.46
CA ASN A 209 28.39 3.04 5.71
C ASN A 209 28.10 1.61 6.20
N LEU A 210 28.00 0.68 5.28
CA LEU A 210 27.88 -0.74 5.61
C LEU A 210 29.24 -1.24 6.10
N GLN A 211 29.43 -1.37 7.41
CA GLN A 211 30.44 -2.27 7.92
C GLN A 211 30.12 -3.66 7.35
N SER A 212 31.07 -4.25 6.63
CA SER A 212 30.96 -5.54 5.94
C SER A 212 30.39 -6.61 6.88
N ARG A 213 29.06 -6.76 6.87
CA ARG A 213 28.39 -7.91 7.49
C ARG A 213 28.81 -9.12 6.66
N LYS A 214 29.52 -10.08 7.27
CA LYS A 214 29.94 -11.32 6.61
C LYS A 214 28.83 -11.84 5.72
N GLN A 215 29.16 -12.00 4.42
CA GLN A 215 28.24 -12.56 3.41
C GLN A 215 27.79 -13.94 3.88
N ARG A 216 26.55 -14.04 4.37
CA ARG A 216 25.90 -15.34 4.59
C ARG A 216 25.51 -15.94 3.25
N SER A 217 25.56 -17.26 3.15
CA SER A 217 25.16 -18.00 1.93
C SER A 217 23.70 -17.67 1.57
N THR A 218 23.39 -17.65 0.27
CA THR A 218 22.03 -17.36 -0.25
C THR A 218 21.00 -18.38 0.25
N ALA A 219 21.41 -19.65 0.37
CA ALA A 219 20.53 -20.72 0.84
C ALA A 219 20.18 -20.60 2.34
N THR A 220 21.17 -20.24 3.17
CA THR A 220 20.94 -19.99 4.62
C THR A 220 20.08 -18.77 4.82
N TRP A 221 20.26 -17.72 4.00
CA TRP A 221 19.45 -16.52 4.11
C TRP A 221 17.95 -16.76 3.80
N PHE A 222 17.64 -17.48 2.70
CA PHE A 222 16.24 -17.80 2.36
C PHE A 222 15.57 -18.65 3.45
N ARG A 223 16.29 -19.61 3.97
CA ARG A 223 15.82 -20.43 5.09
C ARG A 223 15.55 -19.59 6.33
N GLU A 224 16.49 -18.76 6.75
CA GLU A 224 16.38 -17.88 7.92
C GLU A 224 15.31 -16.78 7.71
N ALA A 225 15.17 -16.24 6.50
CA ALA A 225 14.27 -15.11 6.22
C ALA A 225 12.83 -15.54 5.93
N VAL A 226 12.60 -16.74 5.40
CA VAL A 226 11.28 -17.21 5.00
C VAL A 226 10.87 -18.47 5.78
N VAL A 227 11.69 -19.53 5.75
CA VAL A 227 11.28 -20.85 6.28
C VAL A 227 11.19 -20.84 7.80
N GLU A 228 12.18 -20.29 8.50
CA GLU A 228 12.22 -20.31 9.96
C GLU A 228 11.10 -19.49 10.61
N PRO A 229 10.76 -18.25 10.15
CA PRO A 229 9.65 -17.50 10.69
C PRO A 229 8.29 -18.22 10.53
N PHE A 230 8.07 -18.89 9.39
CA PHE A 230 6.88 -19.72 9.20
C PHE A 230 6.87 -20.94 10.11
N SER A 231 7.98 -21.66 10.16
CA SER A 231 8.11 -22.85 11.03
C SER A 231 7.85 -22.49 12.49
N GLU A 232 8.42 -21.38 12.98
CA GLU A 232 8.21 -20.90 14.35
C GLU A 232 6.73 -20.61 14.60
N PHE A 233 6.06 -19.90 13.68
CA PHE A 233 4.65 -19.58 13.81
C PHE A 233 3.77 -20.83 13.88
N PHE A 234 4.03 -21.83 13.03
CA PHE A 234 3.32 -23.10 13.05
C PHE A 234 3.65 -23.94 14.29
N PHE A 235 4.90 -23.96 14.73
CA PHE A 235 5.30 -24.65 15.96
C PHE A 235 4.60 -24.07 17.18
N ARG A 236 4.53 -22.75 17.27
CA ARG A 236 3.93 -22.03 18.41
C ARG A 236 2.43 -22.21 18.49
N ASN A 237 1.74 -22.15 17.35
CA ASN A 237 0.27 -22.15 17.31
C ASN A 237 -0.33 -23.52 16.91
N GLY A 238 0.47 -24.48 16.45
CA GLY A 238 -0.03 -25.78 15.96
C GLY A 238 -1.07 -25.64 14.85
N TYR A 239 -2.11 -26.46 14.87
CA TYR A 239 -3.23 -26.38 13.90
C TYR A 239 -3.99 -25.04 13.94
N TRP A 240 -3.91 -24.31 15.05
CA TRP A 240 -4.53 -23.01 15.19
C TRP A 240 -3.94 -21.97 14.23
N SER A 241 -2.70 -22.15 13.79
CA SER A 241 -2.05 -21.33 12.75
C SER A 241 -2.90 -21.20 11.50
N ILE A 242 -3.56 -22.28 11.07
CA ILE A 242 -4.40 -22.27 9.85
C ILE A 242 -5.58 -21.32 10.02
N VAL A 243 -6.24 -21.34 11.18
CA VAL A 243 -7.38 -20.46 11.47
C VAL A 243 -6.94 -19.00 11.50
N LEU A 244 -5.78 -18.71 12.12
CA LEU A 244 -5.19 -17.37 12.14
C LEU A 244 -4.83 -16.88 10.73
N LEU A 245 -4.21 -17.73 9.90
CA LEU A 245 -3.83 -17.37 8.53
C LEU A 245 -5.08 -17.19 7.64
N LEU A 246 -6.11 -18.01 7.79
CA LEU A 246 -7.39 -17.81 7.09
C LEU A 246 -8.05 -16.50 7.49
N MET A 247 -8.09 -16.19 8.79
CA MET A 247 -8.61 -14.91 9.29
C MET A 247 -7.81 -13.74 8.71
N ILE A 248 -6.48 -13.80 8.73
CA ILE A 248 -5.61 -12.76 8.16
C ILE A 248 -5.90 -12.57 6.66
N GLY A 249 -5.95 -13.66 5.90
CA GLY A 249 -6.16 -13.60 4.45
C GLY A 249 -7.56 -13.10 4.05
N LEU A 250 -8.58 -13.40 4.86
CA LEU A 250 -9.97 -13.05 4.54
C LEU A 250 -10.39 -11.68 5.08
N TYR A 251 -9.68 -11.12 6.07
CA TYR A 251 -10.11 -9.92 6.80
C TYR A 251 -10.41 -8.72 5.89
N ARG A 252 -9.65 -8.55 4.82
CA ARG A 252 -9.77 -7.41 3.88
C ARG A 252 -10.30 -7.79 2.50
N VAL A 253 -10.79 -9.02 2.31
CA VAL A 253 -11.25 -9.48 0.98
C VAL A 253 -12.38 -8.62 0.45
N SER A 254 -13.37 -8.31 1.29
CA SER A 254 -14.54 -7.49 0.96
C SER A 254 -14.15 -6.11 0.42
N ASP A 255 -13.25 -5.42 1.11
CA ASP A 255 -12.72 -4.10 0.77
C ASP A 255 -11.86 -4.13 -0.52
N LEU A 256 -11.00 -5.14 -0.66
CA LEU A 256 -10.10 -5.24 -1.82
C LEU A 256 -10.84 -5.59 -3.11
N ILE A 257 -11.92 -6.40 -3.04
CA ILE A 257 -12.75 -6.72 -4.21
C ILE A 257 -13.41 -5.46 -4.77
N LEU A 258 -13.91 -4.59 -3.89
CA LEU A 258 -14.58 -3.35 -4.25
C LEU A 258 -13.59 -2.28 -4.75
N GLY A 259 -12.45 -2.15 -4.09
CA GLY A 259 -11.54 -1.02 -4.28
C GLY A 259 -11.06 -0.79 -5.70
N ILE A 260 -10.91 -1.86 -6.51
CA ILE A 260 -10.45 -1.74 -7.91
C ILE A 260 -11.53 -1.17 -8.85
N VAL A 261 -12.80 -1.42 -8.56
CA VAL A 261 -13.93 -1.01 -9.40
C VAL A 261 -14.68 0.22 -8.87
N ALA A 262 -14.28 0.79 -7.74
CA ALA A 262 -14.94 1.92 -7.12
C ALA A 262 -14.96 3.17 -8.04
N ASN A 263 -13.82 3.57 -8.61
CA ASN A 263 -13.78 4.71 -9.54
C ASN A 263 -14.56 4.46 -10.85
N PRO A 264 -14.42 3.31 -11.53
CA PRO A 264 -15.30 2.94 -12.64
C PRO A 264 -16.78 3.03 -12.28
N PHE A 265 -17.18 2.54 -11.09
CA PHE A 265 -18.56 2.62 -10.62
C PHE A 265 -19.05 4.07 -10.46
N PHE A 266 -18.24 4.96 -9.89
CA PHE A 266 -18.63 6.37 -9.75
C PHE A 266 -18.81 7.05 -11.10
N LEU A 267 -17.98 6.73 -12.10
CA LEU A 267 -18.12 7.24 -13.45
C LEU A 267 -19.37 6.67 -14.14
N ASP A 268 -19.68 5.39 -13.93
CA ASP A 268 -20.88 4.74 -14.48
C ASP A 268 -22.17 5.31 -13.88
N VAL A 269 -22.17 5.70 -12.60
CA VAL A 269 -23.27 6.44 -11.96
C VAL A 269 -23.43 7.85 -12.53
N GLY A 270 -22.38 8.44 -13.14
CA GLY A 270 -22.40 9.75 -13.78
C GLY A 270 -21.69 10.86 -13.02
N PHE A 271 -20.89 10.55 -11.99
CA PHE A 271 -20.08 11.55 -11.30
C PHE A 271 -18.91 12.03 -12.17
N GLN A 272 -18.57 13.33 -12.04
CA GLN A 272 -17.43 13.91 -12.73
C GLN A 272 -16.10 13.57 -12.04
N LEU A 273 -14.99 13.56 -12.80
CA LEU A 273 -13.66 13.29 -12.24
C LEU A 273 -13.27 14.24 -11.11
N THR A 274 -13.70 15.50 -11.17
CA THR A 274 -13.45 16.50 -10.12
C THR A 274 -14.21 16.20 -8.83
N GLU A 275 -15.45 15.71 -8.94
CA GLU A 275 -16.26 15.30 -7.79
C GLU A 275 -15.66 14.06 -7.13
N ILE A 276 -15.25 13.07 -7.95
CA ILE A 276 -14.55 11.88 -7.47
C ILE A 276 -13.25 12.29 -6.77
N ALA A 277 -12.43 13.14 -7.40
CA ALA A 277 -11.15 13.59 -6.83
C ALA A 277 -11.33 14.30 -5.49
N SER A 278 -12.24 15.26 -5.39
CA SER A 278 -12.48 16.02 -4.17
C SER A 278 -13.04 15.14 -3.04
N THR A 279 -13.95 14.24 -3.37
CA THR A 279 -14.62 13.41 -2.36
C THR A 279 -13.76 12.23 -1.93
N THR A 280 -13.18 11.46 -2.86
CA THR A 280 -12.44 10.23 -2.51
C THR A 280 -11.02 10.54 -2.04
N GLN A 281 -10.29 11.44 -2.71
CA GLN A 281 -8.87 11.65 -2.47
C GLN A 281 -8.61 12.76 -1.43
N VAL A 282 -9.36 13.85 -1.44
CA VAL A 282 -9.12 14.93 -0.48
C VAL A 282 -9.91 14.68 0.81
N PHE A 283 -11.25 14.63 0.71
CA PHE A 283 -12.12 14.42 1.87
C PHE A 283 -11.95 13.02 2.47
N GLY A 284 -11.93 11.97 1.64
CA GLY A 284 -11.84 10.58 2.05
C GLY A 284 -10.56 10.26 2.85
N ILE A 285 -9.41 10.84 2.48
CA ILE A 285 -8.17 10.68 3.24
C ILE A 285 -8.31 11.24 4.66
N GLY A 286 -8.93 12.41 4.82
CA GLY A 286 -9.21 12.99 6.14
C GLY A 286 -10.05 12.06 7.02
N VAL A 287 -11.10 11.47 6.45
CA VAL A 287 -11.97 10.51 7.13
C VAL A 287 -11.24 9.21 7.47
N THR A 288 -10.36 8.72 6.58
CA THR A 288 -9.52 7.54 6.85
C THR A 288 -8.58 7.78 8.05
N ILE A 289 -7.96 8.95 8.12
CA ILE A 289 -7.10 9.32 9.26
C ILE A 289 -7.90 9.37 10.55
N LEU A 290 -9.09 9.96 10.53
CA LEU A 290 -10.00 9.99 11.68
C LEU A 290 -10.38 8.57 12.13
N GLY A 291 -10.76 7.71 11.19
CA GLY A 291 -11.07 6.30 11.45
C GLY A 291 -9.88 5.56 12.09
N ALA A 292 -8.68 5.73 11.54
CA ALA A 292 -7.46 5.12 12.07
C ALA A 292 -7.14 5.60 13.51
N PHE A 293 -7.30 6.89 13.78
CA PHE A 293 -7.12 7.45 15.12
C PHE A 293 -8.11 6.87 16.12
N ILE A 294 -9.41 6.84 15.79
CA ILE A 294 -10.45 6.26 16.64
C ILE A 294 -10.21 4.75 16.83
N GLY A 295 -9.81 4.02 15.77
CA GLY A 295 -9.44 2.62 15.85
C GLY A 295 -8.32 2.37 16.85
N GLY A 296 -7.25 3.17 16.77
CA GLY A 296 -6.13 3.11 17.72
C GLY A 296 -6.57 3.38 19.17
N LEU A 297 -7.38 4.43 19.42
CA LEU A 297 -7.92 4.73 20.74
C LEU A 297 -8.78 3.60 21.31
N THR A 298 -9.59 2.95 20.46
CA THR A 298 -10.45 1.83 20.90
C THR A 298 -9.63 0.60 21.26
N VAL A 299 -8.51 0.35 20.56
CA VAL A 299 -7.56 -0.71 20.93
C VAL A 299 -6.94 -0.45 22.30
N VAL A 300 -6.50 0.78 22.59
CA VAL A 300 -5.95 1.14 23.90
C VAL A 300 -7.00 0.96 25.01
N LYS A 301 -8.26 1.33 24.75
CA LYS A 301 -9.31 1.30 25.77
C LYS A 301 -9.92 -0.09 26.01
N TYR A 302 -10.13 -0.87 24.95
CA TYR A 302 -10.90 -2.12 24.98
C TYR A 302 -10.08 -3.37 24.62
N GLY A 303 -8.76 -3.22 24.41
CA GLY A 303 -7.93 -4.27 23.86
C GLY A 303 -8.21 -4.51 22.36
N ILE A 304 -7.47 -5.42 21.74
CA ILE A 304 -7.52 -5.66 20.28
C ILE A 304 -8.83 -6.38 19.89
N GLY A 305 -9.31 -7.32 20.67
CA GLY A 305 -10.36 -8.28 20.26
C GLY A 305 -11.70 -7.63 19.87
N ARG A 306 -12.26 -6.76 20.73
CA ARG A 306 -13.56 -6.11 20.46
C ARG A 306 -13.50 -5.17 19.24
N PRO A 307 -12.50 -4.27 19.12
CA PRO A 307 -12.34 -3.44 17.93
C PRO A 307 -12.12 -4.25 16.65
N LEU A 308 -11.44 -5.41 16.74
CA LEU A 308 -11.20 -6.29 15.60
C LEU A 308 -12.50 -6.86 15.02
N ILE A 309 -13.43 -7.29 15.89
CA ILE A 309 -14.78 -7.72 15.47
C ILE A 309 -15.53 -6.55 14.84
N LEU A 310 -15.54 -5.38 15.49
CA LEU A 310 -16.23 -4.20 14.97
C LEU A 310 -15.66 -3.79 13.59
N GLY A 311 -14.34 -3.80 13.43
CA GLY A 311 -13.67 -3.51 12.15
C GLY A 311 -14.09 -4.47 11.03
N SER A 312 -14.15 -5.78 11.31
CA SER A 312 -14.60 -6.77 10.32
C SER A 312 -16.06 -6.56 9.90
N ILE A 313 -16.94 -6.18 10.84
CA ILE A 313 -18.34 -5.87 10.54
C ILE A 313 -18.45 -4.58 9.72
N LEU A 314 -17.72 -3.53 10.09
CA LEU A 314 -17.72 -2.27 9.35
C LEU A 314 -17.32 -2.49 7.88
N LEU A 315 -16.23 -3.23 7.60
CA LEU A 315 -15.79 -3.51 6.22
C LEU A 315 -16.86 -4.24 5.39
N VAL A 316 -17.71 -5.05 6.00
CA VAL A 316 -18.83 -5.73 5.32
C VAL A 316 -19.98 -4.77 5.07
N VAL A 317 -20.37 -4.00 6.09
CA VAL A 317 -21.54 -3.12 6.04
C VAL A 317 -21.31 -1.96 5.07
N THR A 318 -20.09 -1.44 4.94
CA THR A 318 -19.80 -0.31 4.04
C THR A 318 -20.09 -0.62 2.59
N ASN A 319 -19.91 -1.85 2.12
CA ASN A 319 -20.27 -2.25 0.76
C ASN A 319 -21.76 -2.01 0.44
N LEU A 320 -22.65 -2.08 1.44
CA LEU A 320 -24.08 -1.86 1.24
C LEU A 320 -24.40 -0.37 0.98
N PHE A 321 -23.54 0.56 1.41
CA PHE A 321 -23.72 1.99 1.14
C PHE A 321 -23.51 2.33 -0.34
N TYR A 322 -22.72 1.55 -1.08
CA TYR A 322 -22.58 1.73 -2.53
C TYR A 322 -23.88 1.44 -3.29
N ILE A 323 -24.75 0.59 -2.74
CA ILE A 323 -26.08 0.31 -3.31
C ILE A 323 -26.97 1.56 -3.30
N LEU A 324 -26.81 2.45 -2.31
CA LEU A 324 -27.57 3.70 -2.25
C LEU A 324 -27.28 4.61 -3.45
N LEU A 325 -26.07 4.57 -4.01
CA LEU A 325 -25.70 5.37 -5.16
C LEU A 325 -26.36 4.91 -6.45
N ILE A 326 -26.70 3.62 -6.58
CA ILE A 326 -27.33 3.07 -7.79
C ILE A 326 -28.71 3.71 -8.02
N GLY A 327 -29.48 3.94 -6.95
CA GLY A 327 -30.82 4.49 -7.05
C GLY A 327 -30.91 6.02 -7.00
N SER A 328 -29.86 6.70 -6.49
CA SER A 328 -29.86 8.15 -6.30
C SER A 328 -29.34 8.94 -7.49
N GLY A 329 -28.67 8.29 -8.45
CA GLY A 329 -27.93 8.99 -9.50
C GLY A 329 -26.72 9.77 -8.94
N PRO A 330 -26.14 10.71 -9.71
CA PRO A 330 -24.92 11.44 -9.31
C PRO A 330 -25.18 12.54 -8.27
N ASP A 331 -25.82 12.18 -7.13
CA ASP A 331 -26.01 13.09 -6.01
C ASP A 331 -24.80 13.07 -5.07
N ILE A 332 -24.09 14.19 -5.01
CA ILE A 332 -22.86 14.36 -4.22
C ILE A 332 -23.07 14.06 -2.73
N ARG A 333 -24.27 14.23 -2.18
CA ARG A 333 -24.56 13.96 -0.77
C ARG A 333 -24.44 12.47 -0.45
N TYR A 334 -24.96 11.61 -1.33
CA TYR A 334 -24.84 10.16 -1.18
C TYR A 334 -23.42 9.68 -1.42
N LEU A 335 -22.67 10.31 -2.35
CA LEU A 335 -21.25 10.03 -2.55
C LEU A 335 -20.45 10.37 -1.27
N ILE A 336 -20.64 11.56 -0.70
CA ILE A 336 -19.97 11.96 0.54
C ILE A 336 -20.31 10.98 1.67
N LEU A 337 -21.57 10.58 1.82
CA LEU A 337 -21.98 9.61 2.84
C LEU A 337 -21.29 8.27 2.65
N THR A 338 -21.33 7.71 1.43
CA THR A 338 -20.71 6.42 1.10
C THR A 338 -19.20 6.46 1.37
N ILE A 339 -18.51 7.49 0.87
CA ILE A 339 -17.08 7.67 1.08
C ILE A 339 -16.73 7.90 2.55
N SER A 340 -17.59 8.62 3.31
CA SER A 340 -17.37 8.81 4.75
C SER A 340 -17.40 7.49 5.51
N VAL A 341 -18.44 6.68 5.29
CA VAL A 341 -18.59 5.40 5.99
C VAL A 341 -17.49 4.41 5.58
N ASP A 342 -17.19 4.33 4.28
CA ASP A 342 -16.20 3.43 3.74
C ASP A 342 -14.79 3.76 4.21
N ASN A 343 -14.34 5.01 4.04
CA ASN A 343 -13.01 5.44 4.45
C ASN A 343 -12.83 5.44 5.99
N PHE A 344 -13.88 5.73 6.74
CA PHE A 344 -13.85 5.57 8.21
C PHE A 344 -13.62 4.09 8.59
N ALA A 345 -14.39 3.18 7.99
CA ALA A 345 -14.25 1.75 8.23
C ALA A 345 -12.84 1.24 7.82
N LEU A 346 -12.34 1.69 6.67
CA LEU A 346 -11.01 1.37 6.17
C LEU A 346 -9.91 1.82 7.15
N GLY A 347 -9.98 3.06 7.63
CA GLY A 347 -9.04 3.60 8.61
C GLY A 347 -9.11 2.89 9.94
N PHE A 348 -10.31 2.74 10.50
CA PHE A 348 -10.57 2.06 11.76
C PHE A 348 -10.07 0.62 11.74
N SER A 349 -10.57 -0.18 10.80
CA SER A 349 -10.20 -1.60 10.69
C SER A 349 -8.72 -1.78 10.38
N GLY A 350 -8.13 -0.91 9.56
CA GLY A 350 -6.73 -0.94 9.21
C GLY A 350 -5.82 -0.78 10.43
N SER A 351 -6.06 0.23 11.29
CA SER A 351 -5.24 0.46 12.49
C SER A 351 -5.38 -0.67 13.52
N VAL A 352 -6.61 -1.17 13.71
CA VAL A 352 -6.88 -2.30 14.62
C VAL A 352 -6.22 -3.58 14.11
N PHE A 353 -6.29 -3.83 12.81
CA PHE A 353 -5.71 -5.03 12.22
C PHE A 353 -4.17 -5.01 12.23
N ILE A 354 -3.56 -3.84 12.04
CA ILE A 354 -2.11 -3.66 12.22
C ILE A 354 -1.70 -4.00 13.64
N ALA A 355 -2.45 -3.56 14.65
CA ALA A 355 -2.19 -3.90 16.05
C ALA A 355 -2.31 -5.42 16.28
N PHE A 356 -3.32 -6.07 15.70
CA PHE A 356 -3.48 -7.52 15.75
C PHE A 356 -2.32 -8.26 15.10
N LEU A 357 -1.91 -7.90 13.86
CA LEU A 357 -0.76 -8.52 13.20
C LEU A 357 0.53 -8.36 14.01
N SER A 358 0.72 -7.18 14.60
CA SER A 358 1.89 -6.92 15.45
C SER A 358 1.89 -7.80 16.69
N SER A 359 0.73 -8.05 17.32
CA SER A 359 0.61 -8.91 18.50
C SER A 359 0.86 -10.40 18.21
N LEU A 360 0.72 -10.81 16.94
CA LEU A 360 1.00 -12.19 16.51
C LEU A 360 2.47 -12.43 16.19
N THR A 361 3.25 -11.38 15.96
CA THR A 361 4.65 -11.52 15.53
C THR A 361 5.57 -11.89 16.69
N SER A 362 6.47 -12.86 16.47
CA SER A 362 7.52 -13.19 17.43
C SER A 362 8.58 -12.10 17.48
N ARG A 363 9.07 -11.76 18.70
CA ARG A 363 10.14 -10.77 18.89
C ARG A 363 11.42 -11.11 18.11
N ASN A 364 11.69 -12.40 17.87
CA ASN A 364 12.87 -12.86 17.13
C ASN A 364 12.74 -12.64 15.62
N TYR A 365 11.51 -12.58 15.09
CA TYR A 365 11.20 -12.54 13.65
C TYR A 365 10.20 -11.44 13.30
N THR A 366 10.11 -10.38 14.11
CA THR A 366 9.06 -9.36 14.01
C THR A 366 8.88 -8.82 12.59
N ALA A 367 9.95 -8.34 11.96
CA ALA A 367 9.87 -7.74 10.63
C ALA A 367 9.42 -8.75 9.58
N THR A 368 9.97 -9.97 9.61
CA THR A 368 9.69 -11.00 8.60
C THR A 368 8.29 -11.57 8.74
N GLN A 369 7.86 -11.93 9.96
CA GLN A 369 6.50 -12.44 10.19
C GLN A 369 5.46 -11.38 9.87
N TYR A 370 5.69 -10.12 10.28
CA TYR A 370 4.79 -9.02 9.94
C TYR A 370 4.68 -8.81 8.41
N ALA A 371 5.80 -8.84 7.70
CA ALA A 371 5.80 -8.72 6.24
C ALA A 371 5.03 -9.88 5.55
N LEU A 372 5.19 -11.10 6.05
CA LEU A 372 4.47 -12.27 5.55
C LEU A 372 2.96 -12.16 5.81
N PHE A 373 2.56 -11.79 7.02
CA PHE A 373 1.15 -11.60 7.36
C PHE A 373 0.51 -10.47 6.57
N SER A 374 1.21 -9.35 6.37
CA SER A 374 0.73 -8.23 5.56
C SER A 374 0.60 -8.58 4.08
N SER A 375 1.49 -9.43 3.55
CA SER A 375 1.36 -9.98 2.19
C SER A 375 0.15 -10.91 2.09
N LEU A 376 -0.02 -11.83 3.03
CA LEU A 376 -1.15 -12.76 3.08
C LEU A 376 -2.49 -12.01 3.21
N MET A 377 -2.54 -10.92 4.00
CA MET A 377 -3.72 -10.07 4.14
C MET A 377 -4.23 -9.52 2.81
N THR A 378 -3.35 -9.29 1.86
CA THR A 378 -3.73 -8.65 0.58
C THR A 378 -3.88 -9.63 -0.57
N LEU A 379 -3.20 -10.78 -0.55
CA LEU A 379 -3.16 -11.74 -1.66
C LEU A 379 -4.54 -12.27 -2.07
N PRO A 380 -5.39 -12.83 -1.16
CA PRO A 380 -6.67 -13.37 -1.55
C PRO A 380 -7.60 -12.31 -2.15
N GLY A 381 -7.68 -11.15 -1.52
CA GLY A 381 -8.50 -10.04 -2.02
C GLY A 381 -8.05 -9.55 -3.38
N LYS A 382 -6.75 -9.38 -3.61
CA LYS A 382 -6.20 -8.99 -4.92
C LYS A 382 -6.42 -10.06 -6.00
N ALA A 383 -6.31 -11.35 -5.64
CA ALA A 383 -6.60 -12.42 -6.57
C ALA A 383 -8.08 -12.41 -7.00
N MET A 384 -8.99 -12.24 -6.05
CA MET A 384 -10.43 -12.18 -6.31
C MET A 384 -10.85 -10.90 -7.03
N SER A 385 -10.25 -9.75 -6.70
CA SER A 385 -10.60 -8.45 -7.29
C SER A 385 -10.36 -8.39 -8.80
N GLY A 386 -9.45 -9.17 -9.34
CA GLY A 386 -9.23 -9.28 -10.80
C GLY A 386 -10.41 -9.88 -11.55
N PHE A 387 -11.31 -10.57 -10.89
CA PHE A 387 -12.55 -11.12 -11.48
C PHE A 387 -13.77 -10.23 -11.24
N SER A 388 -13.62 -9.12 -10.49
CA SER A 388 -14.76 -8.24 -10.13
C SER A 388 -15.55 -7.76 -11.33
N GLY A 389 -14.90 -7.42 -12.45
CA GLY A 389 -15.56 -6.98 -13.67
C GLY A 389 -16.44 -8.05 -14.29
N GLN A 390 -15.97 -9.31 -14.37
CA GLN A 390 -16.75 -10.43 -14.88
C GLN A 390 -18.02 -10.66 -14.04
N PHE A 391 -17.92 -10.54 -12.71
CA PHE A 391 -19.08 -10.61 -11.83
C PHE A 391 -20.04 -9.44 -12.08
N ILE A 392 -19.54 -8.21 -12.25
CA ILE A 392 -20.37 -7.03 -12.51
C ILE A 392 -21.12 -7.19 -13.84
N GLU A 393 -20.46 -7.65 -14.91
CA GLU A 393 -21.09 -7.92 -16.19
C GLU A 393 -22.16 -9.01 -16.11
N ALA A 394 -21.91 -10.06 -15.30
CA ALA A 394 -22.83 -11.19 -15.16
C ALA A 394 -24.06 -10.88 -14.29
N ILE A 395 -23.90 -10.15 -13.18
CA ILE A 395 -24.94 -9.98 -12.17
C ILE A 395 -25.33 -8.53 -11.88
N GLY A 396 -24.65 -7.54 -12.49
CA GLY A 396 -24.85 -6.10 -12.31
C GLY A 396 -24.29 -5.58 -11.01
N TRP A 397 -24.19 -4.23 -10.92
CA TRP A 397 -23.60 -3.53 -9.75
C TRP A 397 -24.29 -3.84 -8.42
N TYR A 398 -25.62 -3.88 -8.42
CA TYR A 398 -26.39 -4.14 -7.20
C TYR A 398 -26.01 -5.47 -6.54
N ASN A 399 -26.06 -6.56 -7.34
CA ASN A 399 -25.75 -7.90 -6.85
C ASN A 399 -24.26 -8.05 -6.57
N PHE A 400 -23.39 -7.32 -7.28
CA PHE A 400 -21.96 -7.30 -7.01
C PHE A 400 -21.64 -6.73 -5.62
N PHE A 401 -22.28 -5.64 -5.19
CA PHE A 401 -22.06 -5.11 -3.84
C PHE A 401 -22.59 -6.04 -2.76
N LEU A 402 -23.72 -6.72 -2.99
CA LEU A 402 -24.17 -7.79 -2.10
C LEU A 402 -23.17 -8.94 -2.02
N TYR A 403 -22.64 -9.37 -3.17
CA TYR A 403 -21.58 -10.39 -3.23
C TYR A 403 -20.33 -9.95 -2.46
N ALA A 404 -19.86 -8.72 -2.66
CA ALA A 404 -18.70 -8.19 -1.96
C ALA A 404 -18.92 -8.14 -0.44
N ALA A 405 -20.12 -7.74 0.01
CA ALA A 405 -20.49 -7.82 1.42
C ALA A 405 -20.48 -9.26 1.94
N LEU A 406 -21.10 -10.21 1.22
CA LEU A 406 -21.15 -11.63 1.61
C LEU A 406 -19.76 -12.26 1.63
N ALA A 407 -18.86 -11.88 0.72
CA ALA A 407 -17.47 -12.35 0.71
C ALA A 407 -16.70 -11.95 1.98
N GLY A 408 -17.14 -10.91 2.69
CA GLY A 408 -16.57 -10.51 3.98
C GLY A 408 -17.14 -11.26 5.19
N VAL A 409 -18.27 -11.98 5.06
CA VAL A 409 -18.88 -12.72 6.19
C VAL A 409 -17.95 -13.77 6.80
N PRO A 410 -17.21 -14.57 6.01
CA PRO A 410 -16.23 -15.50 6.57
C PRO A 410 -15.19 -14.81 7.47
N ALA A 411 -14.76 -13.59 7.12
CA ALA A 411 -13.84 -12.82 7.96
C ALA A 411 -14.43 -12.52 9.34
N ILE A 412 -15.72 -12.16 9.41
CA ILE A 412 -16.41 -11.92 10.69
C ILE A 412 -16.44 -13.22 11.51
N ILE A 413 -16.78 -14.35 10.89
CA ILE A 413 -16.86 -15.66 11.55
C ILE A 413 -15.49 -16.04 12.12
N PHE A 414 -14.42 -15.99 11.31
CA PHE A 414 -13.07 -16.32 11.77
C PHE A 414 -12.59 -15.34 12.84
N THR A 415 -12.89 -14.05 12.72
CA THR A 415 -12.57 -13.06 13.75
C THR A 415 -13.25 -13.36 15.08
N LEU A 416 -14.54 -13.72 15.06
CA LEU A 416 -15.28 -14.13 16.27
C LEU A 416 -14.67 -15.38 16.91
N ILE A 417 -14.30 -16.38 16.10
CA ILE A 417 -13.67 -17.62 16.58
C ILE A 417 -12.32 -17.30 17.24
N VAL A 418 -11.48 -16.46 16.57
CA VAL A 418 -10.16 -16.08 17.08
C VAL A 418 -10.28 -15.29 18.38
N VAL A 419 -11.18 -14.31 18.46
CA VAL A 419 -11.36 -13.49 19.67
C VAL A 419 -11.93 -14.30 20.84
N ARG A 420 -12.85 -15.23 20.59
CA ARG A 420 -13.43 -16.10 21.66
C ARG A 420 -12.43 -17.07 22.25
N ARG A 421 -11.59 -17.68 21.40
CA ARG A 421 -10.57 -18.62 21.87
C ARG A 421 -9.36 -17.91 22.48
N GLY A 422 -9.12 -16.69 22.10
CA GLY A 422 -7.93 -15.92 22.40
C GLY A 422 -6.75 -16.32 21.51
N TRP A 423 -5.77 -15.42 21.43
CA TRP A 423 -4.46 -15.68 20.83
C TRP A 423 -3.39 -15.30 21.87
N GLN A 424 -2.21 -15.90 21.78
CA GLN A 424 -1.11 -15.55 22.66
C GLN A 424 -0.54 -14.20 22.23
N GLU A 425 -0.81 -13.15 23.00
CA GLU A 425 -0.12 -11.85 22.91
C GLU A 425 1.31 -12.02 23.43
N GLN A 426 2.29 -11.49 22.69
CA GLN A 426 3.71 -11.50 23.09
C GLN A 426 4.20 -10.08 23.39
#